data_ec20a77ae0994d5d1cd2eb6bc2a79cc2
#
_entry.id   ec20a77ae0994d5d1cd2eb6bc2a79cc2
#
_cell.length_a   1.000
_cell.length_b   1.000
_cell.length_c   1.000
_cell.angle_alpha   90.00
_cell.angle_beta   90.00
_cell.angle_gamma   90.00
#
_symmetry.space_group_name_H-M   'P 1'
#
loop_
_entity.id
_entity.type
_entity.pdbx_description
1 polymer ?
#
loop_
_entity_poly.entity_id
_entity_poly.type
_entity_poly.pdbx_seq_one_letter_code
_entity_poly.pdbx_strand_id
1 'polypeptide(L)'
;KENNHTTKSWESDLIVIEKMKVIVPLKLLLVCNSLVAKLNGEEFSIVTNIAKRSSDTITLSEDFYIPKQSVTSGSIDYLPEDYTYSVVIHRHPNGLNSFSATDQSYINQNFELSLLYTAEEYFVNGLFNLKHEDAIIPIPVKAVIDYGIEDIDISNIESVYNGAEENTSNRLTKLYKDDYIFEYD
;
A
#
# COMPACT_ATOMS: atom_id res chain seq x y z
N LYS A 1 -51.87 2.94 1.65
CA LYS A 1 -50.89 2.14 0.87
C LYS A 1 -49.54 2.78 1.09
N GLU A 2 -48.80 2.25 2.04
CA GLU A 2 -47.41 2.65 2.31
C GLU A 2 -46.53 2.01 1.25
N ASN A 3 -45.85 2.84 0.49
CA ASN A 3 -44.76 2.43 -0.40
C ASN A 3 -43.53 2.11 0.44
N ASN A 4 -43.35 0.85 0.79
CA ASN A 4 -42.04 0.36 1.27
C ASN A 4 -41.07 0.35 0.10
N HIS A 5 -40.35 1.46 -0.11
CA HIS A 5 -39.14 1.44 -0.86
C HIS A 5 -38.08 0.74 0.03
N THR A 6 -37.84 -0.52 -0.23
CA THR A 6 -36.65 -1.21 0.21
C THR A 6 -35.46 -0.53 -0.46
N THR A 7 -34.81 0.36 0.26
CA THR A 7 -33.45 0.82 -0.09
C THR A 7 -32.57 -0.42 -0.05
N LYS A 8 -32.29 -1.00 -1.21
CA LYS A 8 -31.29 -2.04 -1.36
C LYS A 8 -29.98 -1.42 -0.87
N SER A 9 -29.46 -1.90 0.24
CA SER A 9 -28.29 -1.32 0.88
C SER A 9 -27.11 -1.46 -0.07
N TRP A 10 -26.66 -0.36 -0.62
CA TRP A 10 -25.44 -0.23 -1.41
C TRP A 10 -24.17 -0.55 -0.58
N GLU A 11 -24.30 -0.64 0.74
CA GLU A 11 -23.26 -1.04 1.69
C GLU A 11 -22.74 -2.47 1.45
N SER A 12 -23.57 -3.38 0.93
CA SER A 12 -23.13 -4.74 0.62
C SER A 12 -22.13 -4.79 -0.54
N ASP A 13 -22.24 -3.87 -1.48
CA ASP A 13 -21.37 -3.82 -2.66
C ASP A 13 -20.03 -3.16 -2.32
N LEU A 14 -20.01 -2.18 -1.40
CA LEU A 14 -18.80 -1.57 -0.86
C LEU A 14 -17.94 -2.55 -0.03
N ILE A 15 -18.56 -3.46 0.72
CA ILE A 15 -17.84 -4.47 1.51
C ILE A 15 -17.04 -5.44 0.62
N VAL A 16 -17.52 -5.70 -0.59
CA VAL A 16 -16.81 -6.56 -1.56
C VAL A 16 -15.56 -5.83 -2.10
N ILE A 17 -15.63 -4.53 -2.27
CA ILE A 17 -14.54 -3.68 -2.79
C ILE A 17 -13.41 -3.52 -1.76
N GLU A 18 -13.72 -3.44 -0.47
CA GLU A 18 -12.72 -3.40 0.61
C GLU A 18 -11.82 -4.65 0.67
N LYS A 19 -12.17 -5.71 -0.04
CA LYS A 19 -11.39 -6.96 -0.08
C LYS A 19 -10.44 -7.07 -1.26
N MET A 20 -10.43 -6.10 -2.18
CA MET A 20 -9.50 -6.14 -3.32
C MET A 20 -8.05 -6.08 -2.83
N LYS A 21 -7.26 -7.06 -3.22
CA LYS A 21 -5.84 -7.18 -2.88
C LYS A 21 -4.97 -6.78 -4.05
N VAL A 22 -3.88 -6.11 -3.74
CA VAL A 22 -2.81 -5.80 -4.69
C VAL A 22 -1.57 -6.56 -4.29
N ILE A 23 -1.18 -7.54 -5.08
CA ILE A 23 0.05 -8.31 -4.88
C ILE A 23 1.22 -7.51 -5.42
N VAL A 24 2.11 -7.12 -4.52
CA VAL A 24 3.30 -6.32 -4.83
C VAL A 24 4.53 -7.24 -4.81
N PRO A 25 5.23 -7.43 -5.93
CA PRO A 25 6.45 -8.21 -5.96
C PRO A 25 7.52 -7.68 -5.00
N LEU A 26 8.27 -8.57 -4.35
CA LEU A 26 9.36 -8.20 -3.44
C LEU A 26 10.36 -7.23 -4.08
N LYS A 27 10.61 -7.37 -5.37
CA LYS A 27 11.51 -6.48 -6.12
C LYS A 27 11.11 -5.01 -5.99
N LEU A 28 9.81 -4.68 -6.09
CA LEU A 28 9.35 -3.29 -5.95
C LEU A 28 9.57 -2.76 -4.53
N LEU A 29 9.38 -3.57 -3.50
CA LEU A 29 9.71 -3.22 -2.13
C LEU A 29 11.20 -2.90 -1.98
N LEU A 30 12.08 -3.75 -2.50
CA LEU A 30 13.53 -3.56 -2.43
C LEU A 30 13.98 -2.30 -3.17
N VAL A 31 13.34 -1.98 -4.31
CA VAL A 31 13.57 -0.72 -5.04
C VAL A 31 13.18 0.48 -4.19
N CYS A 32 11.99 0.47 -3.59
CA CYS A 32 11.54 1.56 -2.71
C CYS A 32 12.50 1.76 -1.53
N ASN A 33 12.89 0.67 -0.84
CA ASN A 33 13.87 0.73 0.26
C ASN A 33 15.21 1.32 -0.19
N SER A 34 15.70 0.91 -1.37
CA SER A 34 16.94 1.43 -1.94
C SER A 34 16.87 2.92 -2.25
N LEU A 35 15.71 3.40 -2.76
CA LEU A 35 15.50 4.81 -3.06
C LEU A 35 15.44 5.65 -1.77
N VAL A 36 14.78 5.17 -0.71
CA VAL A 36 14.78 5.83 0.61
C VAL A 36 16.22 6.05 1.10
N ALA A 37 17.06 5.02 1.03
CA ALA A 37 18.45 5.10 1.46
C ALA A 37 19.29 6.06 0.60
N LYS A 38 19.01 6.16 -0.70
CA LYS A 38 19.74 7.02 -1.63
C LYS A 38 19.32 8.48 -1.58
N LEU A 39 18.05 8.75 -1.30
CA LEU A 39 17.44 10.09 -1.34
C LEU A 39 17.34 10.73 0.05
N ASN A 40 18.01 10.18 1.06
CA ASN A 40 18.01 10.72 2.43
C ASN A 40 16.60 11.00 2.99
N GLY A 41 15.62 10.18 2.60
CA GLY A 41 14.26 10.33 3.09
C GLY A 41 13.40 11.34 2.33
N GLU A 42 13.83 11.88 1.21
CA GLU A 42 12.98 12.69 0.32
C GLU A 42 11.88 11.85 -0.32
N GLU A 43 10.80 12.50 -0.74
CA GLU A 43 9.71 11.85 -1.48
C GLU A 43 10.20 11.37 -2.85
N PHE A 44 9.55 10.36 -3.38
CA PHE A 44 9.79 9.89 -4.75
C PHE A 44 8.57 9.16 -5.28
N SER A 45 8.54 8.98 -6.60
CA SER A 45 7.61 8.07 -7.25
C SER A 45 8.33 7.14 -8.20
N ILE A 46 7.80 5.92 -8.29
CA ILE A 46 8.12 4.96 -9.34
C ILE A 46 6.82 4.53 -10.02
N VAL A 47 6.91 4.11 -11.26
CA VAL A 47 5.76 3.62 -12.02
C VAL A 47 5.98 2.19 -12.49
N THR A 48 4.89 1.44 -12.59
CA THR A 48 4.87 0.06 -13.06
C THR A 48 3.54 -0.24 -13.76
N ASN A 49 3.32 -1.48 -14.13
CA ASN A 49 2.09 -1.95 -14.75
C ASN A 49 1.42 -3.06 -13.96
N ILE A 50 0.14 -3.26 -14.23
CA ILE A 50 -0.58 -4.42 -13.76
C ILE A 50 -0.20 -5.60 -14.68
N ALA A 51 0.35 -6.66 -14.10
CA ALA A 51 0.72 -7.89 -14.82
C ALA A 51 -0.48 -8.84 -14.96
N LYS A 52 -1.32 -8.93 -13.91
CA LYS A 52 -2.47 -9.84 -13.90
C LYS A 52 -3.61 -9.27 -13.07
N ARG A 53 -4.84 -9.61 -13.46
CA ARG A 53 -6.08 -9.29 -12.73
C ARG A 53 -6.94 -10.52 -12.56
N SER A 54 -7.60 -10.59 -11.42
CA SER A 54 -8.72 -11.47 -11.14
C SER A 54 -9.88 -10.67 -10.53
N SER A 55 -10.92 -11.35 -10.08
CA SER A 55 -12.12 -10.68 -9.51
C SER A 55 -11.83 -9.86 -8.24
N ASP A 56 -10.83 -10.26 -7.47
CA ASP A 56 -10.52 -9.72 -6.14
C ASP A 56 -9.03 -9.40 -5.94
N THR A 57 -8.20 -9.65 -6.96
CA THR A 57 -6.75 -9.55 -6.85
C THR A 57 -6.14 -8.92 -8.09
N ILE A 58 -5.25 -7.96 -7.88
CA ILE A 58 -4.40 -7.33 -8.88
C ILE A 58 -2.95 -7.74 -8.56
N THR A 59 -2.21 -8.24 -9.54
CA THR A 59 -0.78 -8.52 -9.39
C THR A 59 0.02 -7.51 -10.20
N LEU A 60 1.00 -6.85 -9.56
CA LEU A 60 1.86 -5.89 -10.23
C LEU A 60 2.98 -6.57 -11.02
N SER A 61 3.48 -5.89 -12.05
CA SER A 61 4.71 -6.28 -12.75
C SER A 61 5.93 -6.03 -11.87
N GLU A 62 6.97 -6.83 -12.06
CA GLU A 62 8.30 -6.58 -11.50
C GLU A 62 9.06 -5.49 -12.25
N ASP A 63 8.64 -5.18 -13.48
CA ASP A 63 9.25 -4.13 -14.27
C ASP A 63 8.75 -2.77 -13.76
N PHE A 64 9.67 -1.84 -13.63
CA PHE A 64 9.38 -0.49 -13.15
C PHE A 64 10.19 0.54 -13.90
N TYR A 65 9.75 1.78 -13.82
CA TYR A 65 10.45 2.94 -14.34
C TYR A 65 10.46 4.05 -13.28
N ILE A 66 11.55 4.78 -13.21
CA ILE A 66 11.66 5.98 -12.37
C ILE A 66 11.47 7.18 -13.28
N PRO A 67 10.31 7.88 -13.24
CA PRO A 67 10.08 9.05 -14.07
C PRO A 67 11.04 10.17 -13.69
N LYS A 68 11.34 11.05 -14.63
CA LYS A 68 12.10 12.25 -14.34
C LYS A 68 11.29 13.14 -13.39
N GLN A 69 11.84 13.44 -12.24
CA GLN A 69 11.15 14.11 -11.14
C GLN A 69 12.12 15.00 -10.37
N SER A 70 11.59 16.10 -9.82
CA SER A 70 12.26 16.91 -8.81
C SER A 70 11.60 16.65 -7.48
N VAL A 71 12.40 16.33 -6.46
CA VAL A 71 11.88 15.86 -5.17
C VAL A 71 12.39 16.73 -4.01
N THR A 72 11.56 16.84 -2.99
CA THR A 72 11.90 17.43 -1.70
C THR A 72 11.40 16.52 -0.58
N SER A 73 11.55 16.93 0.66
CA SER A 73 11.01 16.20 1.82
C SER A 73 9.47 16.22 1.91
N GLY A 74 8.78 16.93 1.05
CA GLY A 74 7.31 17.06 1.12
C GLY A 74 6.66 17.41 -0.21
N SER A 75 7.35 17.21 -1.34
CA SER A 75 6.75 17.41 -2.67
C SER A 75 7.52 16.69 -3.76
N ILE A 76 6.78 16.31 -4.79
CA ILE A 76 7.32 15.75 -6.03
C ILE A 76 6.73 16.52 -7.21
N ASP A 77 7.60 17.01 -8.08
CA ASP A 77 7.23 17.56 -9.38
C ASP A 77 7.65 16.59 -10.48
N TYR A 78 6.69 16.13 -11.25
CA TYR A 78 6.93 15.27 -12.40
C TYR A 78 7.11 16.07 -13.67
N LEU A 79 8.02 15.59 -14.50
CA LEU A 79 7.97 15.86 -15.93
C LEU A 79 7.29 14.65 -16.60
N PRO A 80 6.03 14.74 -16.98
CA PRO A 80 5.29 13.62 -17.56
C PRO A 80 5.81 13.35 -18.97
N GLU A 81 6.77 12.46 -19.12
CA GLU A 81 7.30 12.06 -20.42
C GLU A 81 6.59 10.82 -20.99
N ASP A 82 6.00 10.00 -20.13
CA ASP A 82 5.33 8.78 -20.57
C ASP A 82 4.29 8.26 -19.57
N TYR A 83 3.01 8.39 -19.91
CA TYR A 83 1.87 7.86 -19.15
C TYR A 83 1.43 6.46 -19.63
N THR A 84 2.33 5.66 -20.18
CA THR A 84 2.02 4.28 -20.60
C THR A 84 1.88 3.33 -19.41
N TYR A 85 2.28 3.78 -18.23
CA TYR A 85 2.20 3.00 -16.99
C TYR A 85 0.84 3.17 -16.32
N SER A 86 0.30 2.06 -15.81
CA SER A 86 -1.01 2.03 -15.15
C SER A 86 -0.96 2.21 -13.64
N VAL A 87 0.22 2.08 -13.03
CA VAL A 87 0.41 2.08 -11.59
C VAL A 87 1.48 3.07 -11.18
N VAL A 88 1.21 3.85 -10.13
CA VAL A 88 2.19 4.68 -9.45
C VAL A 88 2.39 4.22 -8.01
N ILE A 89 3.62 4.17 -7.56
CA ILE A 89 4.00 4.00 -6.16
C ILE A 89 4.65 5.31 -5.72
N HIS A 90 4.02 5.97 -4.76
CA HIS A 90 4.41 7.27 -4.23
C HIS A 90 4.90 7.11 -2.79
N ARG A 91 6.07 7.68 -2.48
CA ARG A 91 6.63 7.62 -1.15
C ARG A 91 6.30 8.89 -0.37
N HIS A 92 5.74 8.71 0.84
CA HIS A 92 5.63 9.76 1.85
C HIS A 92 6.64 9.59 2.98
N PRO A 93 6.98 10.67 3.71
CA PRO A 93 7.69 10.59 4.98
C PRO A 93 6.94 9.69 5.97
N ASN A 94 7.68 9.10 6.91
CA ASN A 94 7.11 8.24 7.93
C ASN A 94 6.01 8.94 8.75
N GLY A 95 4.95 8.20 9.07
CA GLY A 95 3.78 8.74 9.79
C GLY A 95 2.75 9.45 8.93
N LEU A 96 3.00 9.66 7.62
CA LEU A 96 2.03 10.22 6.68
C LEU A 96 1.39 9.11 5.84
N ASN A 97 0.40 8.43 6.42
CA ASN A 97 -0.21 7.21 5.89
C ASN A 97 -1.45 7.44 5.02
N SER A 98 -1.65 8.68 4.55
CA SER A 98 -2.77 9.04 3.67
C SER A 98 -2.30 9.87 2.48
N PHE A 99 -2.98 9.71 1.35
CA PHE A 99 -2.77 10.57 0.19
C PHE A 99 -3.17 12.01 0.51
N SER A 100 -2.35 12.97 0.12
CA SER A 100 -2.66 14.39 0.21
C SER A 100 -3.75 14.79 -0.80
N ALA A 101 -4.32 15.99 -0.66
CA ALA A 101 -5.26 16.52 -1.64
C ALA A 101 -4.61 16.66 -3.04
N THR A 102 -3.31 16.98 -3.09
CA THR A 102 -2.54 17.06 -4.34
C THR A 102 -2.41 15.68 -4.97
N ASP A 103 -2.09 14.64 -4.20
CA ASP A 103 -2.01 13.26 -4.70
C ASP A 103 -3.34 12.80 -5.28
N GLN A 104 -4.44 13.09 -4.58
CA GLN A 104 -5.78 12.70 -5.04
C GLN A 104 -6.20 13.43 -6.31
N SER A 105 -5.84 14.71 -6.43
CA SER A 105 -6.23 15.51 -7.61
C SER A 105 -5.39 15.24 -8.84
N TYR A 106 -4.15 14.81 -8.69
CA TYR A 106 -3.19 14.66 -9.80
C TYR A 106 -2.75 13.21 -10.00
N ILE A 107 -2.09 12.60 -9.02
CA ILE A 107 -1.47 11.27 -9.16
C ILE A 107 -2.54 10.20 -9.31
N ASN A 108 -3.53 10.22 -8.43
CA ASN A 108 -4.55 9.18 -8.40
C ASN A 108 -5.46 9.21 -9.63
N GLN A 109 -5.65 10.37 -10.27
CA GLN A 109 -6.48 10.48 -11.48
C GLN A 109 -5.78 10.05 -12.76
N ASN A 110 -4.46 10.15 -12.80
CA ASN A 110 -3.67 9.81 -14.00
C ASN A 110 -3.30 8.32 -14.08
N PHE A 111 -3.39 7.60 -12.97
CA PHE A 111 -3.07 6.19 -12.89
C PHE A 111 -4.30 5.37 -12.53
N GLU A 112 -4.31 4.13 -12.96
CA GLU A 112 -5.39 3.20 -12.62
C GLU A 112 -5.28 2.72 -11.17
N LEU A 113 -4.05 2.58 -10.68
CA LEU A 113 -3.75 2.19 -9.31
C LEU A 113 -2.66 3.08 -8.74
N SER A 114 -2.89 3.57 -7.54
CA SER A 114 -1.91 4.34 -6.78
C SER A 114 -1.64 3.65 -5.45
N LEU A 115 -0.38 3.41 -5.12
CA LEU A 115 0.05 2.87 -3.84
C LEU A 115 0.89 3.91 -3.10
N LEU A 116 0.62 4.06 -1.80
CA LEU A 116 1.38 4.90 -0.90
C LEU A 116 2.38 4.04 -0.12
N TYR A 117 3.66 4.40 -0.21
CA TYR A 117 4.74 3.71 0.46
C TYR A 117 5.36 4.58 1.55
N THR A 118 5.65 3.99 2.71
CA THR A 118 6.47 4.55 3.79
C THR A 118 7.57 3.56 4.16
N ALA A 119 8.69 4.05 4.71
CA ALA A 119 9.81 3.18 5.05
C ALA A 119 9.54 2.29 6.28
N GLU A 120 8.61 2.70 7.15
CA GLU A 120 8.27 1.97 8.39
C GLU A 120 7.24 0.87 8.18
N GLU A 121 6.20 1.16 7.39
CA GLU A 121 5.04 0.28 7.24
C GLU A 121 4.88 -0.27 5.82
N TYR A 122 5.77 0.12 4.90
CA TYR A 122 5.77 -0.22 3.48
C TYR A 122 4.54 0.32 2.75
N PHE A 123 3.73 -0.52 2.13
CA PHE A 123 2.57 -0.10 1.34
C PHE A 123 1.34 0.12 2.23
N VAL A 124 1.28 1.29 2.85
CA VAL A 124 0.29 1.64 3.90
C VAL A 124 -1.09 1.98 3.38
N ASN A 125 -1.19 2.40 2.12
CA ASN A 125 -2.46 2.81 1.51
C ASN A 125 -2.44 2.52 0.00
N GLY A 126 -3.63 2.35 -0.58
CA GLY A 126 -3.77 2.16 -2.00
C GLY A 126 -5.16 2.51 -2.49
N LEU A 127 -5.22 3.07 -3.70
CA LEU A 127 -6.46 3.44 -4.38
C LEU A 127 -6.46 2.88 -5.79
N PHE A 128 -7.50 2.11 -6.12
CA PHE A 128 -7.80 1.68 -7.46
C PHE A 128 -8.87 2.59 -8.07
N ASN A 129 -8.59 3.22 -9.19
CA ASN A 129 -9.48 4.13 -9.87
C ASN A 129 -10.40 3.38 -10.84
N LEU A 130 -11.59 3.03 -10.38
CA LEU A 130 -12.62 2.45 -11.25
C LEU A 130 -13.20 3.55 -12.15
N LYS A 131 -13.03 3.39 -13.45
CA LYS A 131 -13.66 4.26 -14.45
C LYS A 131 -15.07 3.75 -14.75
N HIS A 132 -16.07 4.57 -14.49
CA HIS A 132 -17.45 4.27 -14.83
C HIS A 132 -18.05 5.50 -15.54
N GLU A 133 -18.36 5.36 -16.83
CA GLU A 133 -18.75 6.48 -17.68
C GLU A 133 -17.70 7.61 -17.62
N ASP A 134 -18.10 8.81 -17.25
CA ASP A 134 -17.24 9.99 -17.09
C ASP A 134 -16.72 10.17 -15.65
N ALA A 135 -17.06 9.25 -14.75
CA ALA A 135 -16.67 9.33 -13.34
C ALA A 135 -15.47 8.41 -13.03
N ILE A 136 -14.59 8.89 -12.15
CA ILE A 136 -13.54 8.10 -11.53
C ILE A 136 -13.95 7.84 -10.08
N ILE A 137 -14.11 6.57 -9.73
CA ILE A 137 -14.49 6.14 -8.38
C ILE A 137 -13.23 5.54 -7.73
N PRO A 138 -12.61 6.21 -6.76
CA PRO A 138 -11.47 5.66 -6.05
C PRO A 138 -11.93 4.57 -5.07
N ILE A 139 -11.38 3.38 -5.22
CA ILE A 139 -11.68 2.20 -4.42
C ILE A 139 -10.46 1.89 -3.56
N PRO A 140 -10.58 1.86 -2.22
CA PRO A 140 -9.50 1.43 -1.36
C PRO A 140 -9.08 -0.01 -1.63
N VAL A 141 -7.78 -0.26 -1.68
CA VAL A 141 -7.20 -1.59 -1.88
C VAL A 141 -6.19 -1.91 -0.79
N LYS A 142 -5.94 -3.20 -0.55
CA LYS A 142 -4.95 -3.68 0.40
C LYS A 142 -3.74 -4.24 -0.36
N ALA A 143 -2.58 -3.62 -0.19
CA ALA A 143 -1.33 -4.17 -0.70
C ALA A 143 -0.87 -5.36 0.14
N VAL A 144 -0.36 -6.39 -0.52
CA VAL A 144 0.22 -7.59 0.06
C VAL A 144 1.54 -7.85 -0.66
N ILE A 145 2.63 -7.95 0.08
CA ILE A 145 3.95 -8.21 -0.51
C ILE A 145 4.06 -9.70 -0.82
N ASP A 146 4.40 -10.00 -2.07
CA ASP A 146 4.79 -11.36 -2.47
C ASP A 146 6.29 -11.52 -2.27
N TYR A 147 6.66 -12.25 -1.24
CA TYR A 147 8.06 -12.54 -0.92
C TYR A 147 8.67 -13.64 -1.79
N GLY A 148 7.87 -14.29 -2.65
CA GLY A 148 8.32 -15.42 -3.45
C GLY A 148 8.74 -16.64 -2.62
N ILE A 149 8.25 -16.72 -1.39
CA ILE A 149 8.53 -17.80 -0.44
C ILE A 149 7.25 -18.60 -0.27
N GLU A 150 7.34 -19.92 -0.46
CA GLU A 150 6.25 -20.85 -0.17
C GLU A 150 5.91 -20.84 1.33
N ASP A 151 4.80 -21.45 1.69
CA ASP A 151 4.40 -21.57 3.09
C ASP A 151 5.53 -22.15 3.94
N ILE A 152 5.90 -21.42 4.98
CA ILE A 152 6.96 -21.82 5.90
C ILE A 152 6.36 -22.80 6.91
N ASP A 153 6.94 -23.98 7.04
CA ASP A 153 6.58 -24.92 8.11
C ASP A 153 7.01 -24.36 9.48
N ILE A 154 6.03 -23.98 10.28
CA ILE A 154 6.21 -23.46 11.63
C ILE A 154 5.90 -24.50 12.70
N SER A 155 5.77 -25.78 12.36
CA SER A 155 5.39 -26.85 13.31
C SER A 155 6.35 -26.99 14.48
N ASN A 156 7.60 -26.55 14.32
CA ASN A 156 8.61 -26.55 15.39
C ASN A 156 8.61 -25.27 16.22
N ILE A 157 7.71 -24.30 15.95
CA ILE A 157 7.60 -23.05 16.70
C ILE A 157 6.44 -23.18 17.69
N GLU A 158 6.76 -23.21 18.98
CA GLU A 158 5.75 -23.18 20.03
C GLU A 158 5.39 -21.73 20.37
N SER A 159 4.09 -21.36 20.19
CA SER A 159 3.61 -20.04 20.55
C SER A 159 3.29 -19.97 22.05
N VAL A 160 4.03 -19.17 22.78
CA VAL A 160 3.77 -18.90 24.21
C VAL A 160 2.52 -18.04 24.46
N TYR A 161 1.86 -17.58 23.40
CA TYR A 161 0.70 -16.68 23.46
C TYR A 161 -0.61 -17.35 23.06
N ASN A 162 -0.64 -18.68 22.92
CA ASN A 162 -1.86 -19.42 22.64
C ASN A 162 -2.90 -19.22 23.74
N GLY A 163 -3.98 -18.52 23.44
CA GLY A 163 -5.13 -18.31 24.31
C GLY A 163 -5.21 -16.96 25.06
N ALA A 164 -4.31 -16.03 24.79
CA ALA A 164 -4.42 -14.68 25.33
C ALA A 164 -5.16 -13.77 24.33
N GLU A 165 -6.46 -13.63 24.44
CA GLU A 165 -7.25 -12.63 23.70
C GLU A 165 -6.95 -11.18 24.10
N GLU A 166 -6.16 -10.96 25.15
CA GLU A 166 -5.81 -9.62 25.64
C GLU A 166 -4.30 -9.37 25.59
N ASN A 167 -3.92 -8.35 24.80
CA ASN A 167 -2.62 -7.67 24.88
C ASN A 167 -1.38 -8.42 24.37
N THR A 168 -1.45 -9.11 23.24
CA THR A 168 -0.23 -9.63 22.57
C THR A 168 0.78 -8.53 22.28
N SER A 169 0.33 -7.35 21.87
CA SER A 169 1.20 -6.19 21.63
C SER A 169 1.93 -5.73 22.90
N ASN A 170 1.21 -5.62 24.02
CA ASN A 170 1.79 -5.20 25.30
C ASN A 170 2.75 -6.23 25.91
N ARG A 171 2.52 -7.51 25.62
CA ARG A 171 3.37 -8.60 26.11
C ARG A 171 4.67 -8.72 25.34
N LEU A 172 4.61 -8.57 24.01
CA LEU A 172 5.79 -8.50 23.17
C LEU A 172 6.67 -7.29 23.56
N THR A 173 6.05 -6.12 23.72
CA THR A 173 6.75 -4.91 24.16
C THR A 173 7.39 -5.10 25.54
N LYS A 174 6.73 -5.85 26.45
CA LYS A 174 7.26 -6.13 27.79
C LYS A 174 8.44 -7.11 27.73
N LEU A 175 8.36 -8.18 26.94
CA LEU A 175 9.46 -9.13 26.73
C LEU A 175 10.70 -8.43 26.16
N TYR A 176 10.51 -7.62 25.13
CA TYR A 176 11.63 -6.88 24.51
C TYR A 176 12.21 -5.80 25.45
N LYS A 177 11.41 -5.22 26.37
CA LYS A 177 11.92 -4.28 27.36
C LYS A 177 12.66 -4.95 28.51
N ASP A 178 12.24 -6.14 28.90
CA ASP A 178 12.83 -6.84 30.05
C ASP A 178 14.12 -7.62 29.66
N ASP A 179 14.23 -8.06 28.37
CA ASP A 179 15.38 -8.85 27.91
C ASP A 179 16.46 -8.04 27.15
N TYR A 180 16.14 -6.83 26.69
CA TYR A 180 17.11 -5.96 26.01
C TYR A 180 17.05 -4.56 26.60
N ILE A 181 17.76 -4.37 27.70
CA ILE A 181 18.10 -3.03 28.19
C ILE A 181 19.23 -2.52 27.27
N PHE A 182 18.87 -1.76 26.25
CA PHE A 182 19.84 -0.91 25.58
C PHE A 182 20.07 0.32 26.47
N GLU A 183 21.11 0.28 27.29
CA GLU A 183 21.66 1.47 27.89
C GLU A 183 22.33 2.25 26.76
N TYR A 184 21.75 3.38 26.38
CA TYR A 184 22.44 4.38 25.61
C TYR A 184 23.13 5.33 26.59
N ASP A 185 24.45 5.26 26.67
CA ASP A 185 25.31 6.31 27.24
C ASP A 185 25.34 7.53 26.31
#